data_a2bee3134a41fe18aa8693fd9c32ff9b
#
_entry.id   a2bee3134a41fe18aa8693fd9c32ff9b
#
_cell.length_a   1.000
_cell.length_b   1.000
_cell.length_c   1.000
_cell.angle_alpha   90.00
_cell.angle_beta   90.00
_cell.angle_gamma   90.00
#
_symmetry.space_group_name_H-M   'P 1'
#
loop_
_entity.id
_entity.type
_entity.pdbx_description
1 polymer ?
#
loop_
_entity_poly.entity_id
_entity_poly.type
_entity_poly.pdbx_seq_one_letter_code
_entity_poly.pdbx_strand_id
1 'polypeptide(L)' 'VGKASSVAKAVSAIAGVTIAEGVTGPYDVIMRAESASMEDLGRTVLAKVQAVAGITRTLTCPVTTF' A
#
# COMPACT_ATOMS: atom_id res chain seq x y z
N VAL A 1 8.71 -8.61 -11.92
CA VAL A 1 7.53 -8.92 -12.74
C VAL A 1 6.60 -9.85 -12.01
N GLY A 2 7.02 -11.04 -11.63
CA GLY A 2 6.18 -11.97 -10.88
C GLY A 2 5.85 -11.52 -9.46
N LYS A 3 6.64 -10.63 -8.89
CA LYS A 3 6.48 -10.17 -7.51
C LYS A 3 5.37 -9.14 -7.33
N ALA A 4 5.03 -8.39 -8.37
CA ALA A 4 3.98 -7.39 -8.28
C ALA A 4 2.63 -8.01 -7.91
N SER A 5 2.30 -9.13 -8.50
CA SER A 5 1.06 -9.84 -8.20
C SER A 5 1.03 -10.36 -6.76
N SER A 6 2.13 -10.96 -6.29
CA SER A 6 2.26 -11.42 -4.91
C SER A 6 2.15 -10.26 -3.91
N VAL A 7 2.79 -9.15 -4.20
CA VAL A 7 2.77 -7.96 -3.34
C VAL A 7 1.36 -7.37 -3.30
N ALA A 8 0.69 -7.23 -4.44
CA ALA A 8 -0.67 -6.72 -4.48
C ALA A 8 -1.61 -7.58 -3.64
N LYS A 9 -1.48 -8.88 -3.74
CA LYS A 9 -2.28 -9.81 -2.97
C LYS A 9 -1.99 -9.71 -1.47
N ALA A 10 -0.72 -9.62 -1.11
CA ALA A 10 -0.31 -9.53 0.29
C ALA A 10 -0.79 -8.23 0.94
N VAL A 11 -0.64 -7.09 0.24
CA VAL A 11 -1.08 -5.80 0.80
C VAL A 11 -2.60 -5.70 0.86
N SER A 12 -3.31 -6.37 -0.03
CA SER A 12 -4.78 -6.35 0.01
C SER A 12 -5.35 -7.05 1.24
N ALA A 13 -4.57 -7.90 1.89
CA ALA A 13 -4.98 -8.59 3.11
C ALA A 13 -4.77 -7.73 4.37
N ILE A 14 -4.10 -6.58 4.26
CA ILE A 14 -3.84 -5.71 5.41
C ILE A 14 -5.09 -4.93 5.76
N ALA A 15 -5.43 -4.90 7.05
CA ALA A 15 -6.56 -4.11 7.53
C ALA A 15 -6.34 -2.63 7.21
N GLY A 16 -7.33 -1.97 6.65
CA GLY A 16 -7.23 -0.57 6.23
C GLY A 16 -6.93 -0.40 4.74
N VAL A 17 -6.46 -1.43 4.06
CA VAL A 17 -6.25 -1.38 2.60
C VAL A 17 -7.58 -1.72 1.92
N THR A 18 -8.06 -0.80 1.11
CA THR A 18 -9.35 -0.96 0.41
C THR A 18 -9.19 -1.44 -1.02
N ILE A 19 -8.11 -1.05 -1.69
CA ILE A 19 -7.82 -1.43 -3.06
C ILE A 19 -6.32 -1.66 -3.18
N ALA A 20 -5.93 -2.71 -3.91
CA ALA A 20 -4.54 -2.93 -4.28
C ALA A 20 -4.52 -3.51 -5.69
N GLU A 21 -3.81 -2.86 -6.60
CA GLU A 21 -3.79 -3.23 -8.01
C GLU A 21 -2.36 -3.25 -8.54
N GLY A 22 -2.02 -4.28 -9.29
CA GLY A 22 -0.79 -4.31 -10.06
C GLY A 22 -0.93 -3.39 -11.26
N VAL A 23 0.12 -2.63 -11.56
CA VAL A 23 0.12 -1.68 -12.67
C VAL A 23 1.44 -1.77 -13.42
N THR A 24 1.45 -1.25 -14.64
CA THR A 24 2.69 -1.06 -15.40
C THR A 24 3.03 0.43 -15.41
N GLY A 25 4.33 0.73 -15.41
CA GLY A 25 4.78 2.10 -15.40
C GLY A 25 5.84 2.33 -14.33
N PRO A 26 5.93 3.55 -13.79
CA PRO A 26 6.93 3.86 -12.76
C PRO A 26 6.69 3.13 -11.44
N TYR A 27 5.48 2.65 -11.22
CA TYR A 27 5.11 1.85 -10.05
C TYR A 27 4.67 0.48 -10.49
N ASP A 28 4.81 -0.51 -9.62
CA ASP A 28 4.36 -1.88 -9.87
C ASP A 28 2.99 -2.16 -9.24
N VAL A 29 2.73 -1.53 -8.11
CA VAL A 29 1.47 -1.70 -7.37
C VAL A 29 1.00 -0.35 -6.87
N ILE A 30 -0.27 -0.07 -7.06
CA ILE A 30 -0.94 1.07 -6.47
C ILE A 30 -1.97 0.55 -5.48
N MET A 31 -1.97 1.09 -4.28
CA MET A 31 -2.96 0.72 -3.29
C MET A 31 -3.59 1.95 -2.65
N ARG A 32 -4.79 1.78 -2.17
CA ARG A 32 -5.48 2.79 -1.38
C ARG A 32 -5.73 2.23 0.01
N ALA A 33 -5.42 3.02 1.01
CA ALA A 33 -5.65 2.66 2.40
C ALA A 33 -6.42 3.76 3.09
N GLU A 34 -7.23 3.39 4.06
CA GLU A 34 -8.01 4.32 4.85
C GLU A 34 -7.78 4.04 6.32
N SER A 35 -7.75 5.10 7.11
CA SER A 35 -7.56 5.00 8.55
C SER A 35 -8.24 6.20 9.22
N ALA A 36 -8.52 6.06 10.51
CA ALA A 36 -9.18 7.11 11.29
C ALA A 36 -8.32 8.37 11.42
N SER A 37 -7.01 8.23 11.35
CA SER A 37 -6.10 9.36 11.46
C SER A 37 -4.84 9.12 10.65
N MET A 38 -4.12 10.20 10.34
CA MET A 38 -2.83 10.09 9.65
C MET A 38 -1.81 9.35 10.50
N GLU A 39 -1.90 9.50 11.80
CA GLU A 39 -1.00 8.82 12.73
C GLU A 39 -1.20 7.30 12.68
N ASP A 40 -2.46 6.84 12.69
CA ASP A 40 -2.79 5.43 12.55
C ASP A 40 -2.37 4.91 11.18
N LEU A 41 -2.57 5.70 10.14
CA LEU A 41 -2.17 5.33 8.80
C LEU A 41 -0.66 5.07 8.73
N GLY A 42 0.13 6.00 9.24
CA GLY A 42 1.59 5.86 9.22
C GLY A 42 2.08 4.73 10.11
N ARG A 43 1.52 4.64 11.31
CA ARG A 43 2.01 3.70 12.33
C ARG A 43 1.56 2.27 12.06
N THR A 44 0.33 2.08 11.63
CA THR A 44 -0.26 0.74 11.50
C THR A 44 -0.24 0.25 10.06
N VAL A 45 -0.83 1.00 9.15
CA VAL A 45 -1.00 0.53 7.76
C VAL A 45 0.32 0.54 7.03
N LEU A 46 1.02 1.65 7.03
CA LEU A 46 2.28 1.78 6.28
C LEU A 46 3.37 0.87 6.83
N ALA A 47 3.43 0.68 8.14
CA ALA A 47 4.38 -0.25 8.74
C ALA A 47 4.14 -1.67 8.26
N LYS A 48 2.89 -2.10 8.17
CA LYS A 48 2.54 -3.43 7.67
C LYS A 48 2.82 -3.58 6.18
N VAL A 49 2.57 -2.54 5.40
CA VAL A 49 2.90 -2.54 3.98
C VAL A 49 4.40 -2.72 3.77
N GLN A 50 5.21 -1.97 4.49
CA GLN A 50 6.66 -2.02 4.35
C GLN A 50 7.25 -3.36 4.80
N ALA A 51 6.54 -4.09 5.63
CA ALA A 51 6.96 -5.42 6.06
C ALA A 51 6.68 -6.52 5.03
N VAL A 52 5.93 -6.22 3.98
CA VAL A 52 5.62 -7.22 2.95
C VAL A 52 6.87 -7.54 2.13
N ALA A 53 7.17 -8.82 1.99
CA ALA A 53 8.32 -9.27 1.21
C ALA A 53 8.15 -8.87 -0.27
N GLY A 54 9.22 -8.40 -0.86
CA GLY A 54 9.21 -7.96 -2.25
C GLY A 54 9.06 -6.47 -2.46
N ILE A 55 8.71 -5.72 -1.41
CA ILE A 55 8.66 -4.26 -1.48
C ILE A 55 10.06 -3.69 -1.31
N THR A 56 10.50 -2.89 -2.27
CA THR A 56 11.80 -2.25 -2.22
C THR A 56 11.69 -0.77 -1.89
N ARG A 57 10.61 -0.14 -2.29
CA ARG A 57 10.42 1.30 -2.11
C ARG A 57 8.94 1.64 -2.16
N THR A 58 8.53 2.62 -1.37
CA THR A 58 7.15 3.10 -1.37
C THR A 58 7.11 4.62 -1.47
N LEU A 59 6.03 5.13 -2.05
CA LEU A 59 5.72 6.55 -2.06
C LEU A 59 4.30 6.71 -1.55
N THR A 60 4.14 7.49 -0.51
CA THR A 60 2.83 7.72 0.11
C THR A 60 2.29 9.08 -0.30
N CYS A 61 1.07 9.10 -0.81
CA CYS A 61 0.40 10.32 -1.22
C CYS A 61 -0.87 10.48 -0.38
N PRO A 62 -0.82 11.29 0.68
CA PRO A 62 -2.03 11.54 1.49
C PRO A 62 -3.09 12.25 0.66
N VAL A 63 -4.33 11.82 0.81
CA VAL A 63 -5.47 12.49 0.18
C VAL A 63 -5.98 13.55 1.14
N THR A 64 -6.06 14.78 0.67
CA THR A 64 -6.59 15.88 1.45
C THR A 64 -7.95 16.29 0.92
N THR A 65 -8.83 16.71 1.82
CA THR A 65 -10.16 17.20 1.47
C THR A 65 -10.18 18.71 1.65
N PHE A 66 -10.65 19.42 0.65
CA PHE A 66 -10.74 20.87 0.68
C PHE A 66 -12.18 21.34 0.86
#